data_4322bb3cd3f22780fa27a50248f530c0
#
_entry.id   4322bb3cd3f22780fa27a50248f530c0
#
_cell.length_a   1.000
_cell.length_b   1.000
_cell.length_c   1.000
_cell.angle_alpha   90.00
_cell.angle_beta   90.00
_cell.angle_gamma   90.00
#
_symmetry.space_group_name_H-M   'P 1'
#
loop_
_entity.id
_entity.type
_entity.pdbx_description
1 polymer ?
#
loop_
_entity_poly.entity_id
_entity_poly.type
_entity_poly.pdbx_seq_one_letter_code
_entity_poly.pdbx_strand_id
1 'polypeptide(L)'
;MANSVSQVLLTEAPLKAPKEAVDPSTSLRTSLGAGAVVDFWGIVRRLEDGHEIEGIDYEAHKAMAEHQMKVIADAAAETFRLKQVLLHHRIGFVPAGEASLFLRVRAQHRAAAFEASKSIVDELKKKVPIWKKPKFRVTTQRHASRSEAATAK
;
A
#
# COMPACT_ATOMS: atom_id res chain seq x y z
N MET A 1 13.19 20.72 -15.21
CA MET A 1 12.54 19.69 -14.55
C MET A 1 13.19 19.36 -13.26
N ALA A 2 12.67 19.92 -12.30
CA ALA A 2 13.23 19.78 -11.00
C ALA A 2 13.21 18.33 -10.52
N ASN A 3 13.88 18.10 -9.45
CA ASN A 3 13.93 16.81 -8.81
C ASN A 3 12.52 16.30 -8.55
N SER A 4 12.26 15.10 -9.01
CA SER A 4 10.99 14.46 -8.71
C SER A 4 10.87 14.27 -7.22
N VAL A 5 9.77 14.75 -6.65
CA VAL A 5 9.48 14.55 -5.23
C VAL A 5 8.82 13.21 -4.96
N SER A 6 8.48 12.47 -6.01
CA SER A 6 7.80 11.19 -5.88
C SER A 6 8.72 10.03 -6.19
N GLN A 7 8.61 8.99 -5.38
CA GLN A 7 9.32 7.73 -5.56
C GLN A 7 8.33 6.58 -5.44
N VAL A 8 8.44 5.63 -6.34
CA VAL A 8 7.58 4.44 -6.32
C VAL A 8 8.44 3.19 -6.24
N LEU A 9 7.91 2.17 -5.59
CA LEU A 9 8.58 0.87 -5.46
C LEU A 9 7.55 -0.25 -5.56
N LEU A 10 7.85 -1.22 -6.39
CA LEU A 10 7.09 -2.45 -6.48
C LEU A 10 8.04 -3.58 -6.07
N THR A 11 7.69 -4.33 -5.02
CA THR A 11 8.62 -5.29 -4.42
C THR A 11 7.91 -6.53 -3.90
N GLU A 12 8.62 -7.65 -3.92
CA GLU A 12 8.13 -8.88 -3.29
C GLU A 12 8.53 -8.96 -1.80
N ALA A 13 9.42 -8.09 -1.37
CA ALA A 13 9.88 -8.05 0.02
C ALA A 13 8.83 -7.42 0.94
N PRO A 14 8.80 -7.79 2.23
CA PRO A 14 7.94 -7.13 3.19
C PRO A 14 8.20 -5.63 3.23
N LEU A 15 7.11 -4.86 3.31
CA LEU A 15 7.21 -3.40 3.33
C LEU A 15 7.62 -2.91 4.71
N LYS A 16 8.52 -1.94 4.70
CA LYS A 16 8.99 -1.25 5.90
C LYS A 16 8.90 0.24 5.66
N ALA A 17 8.64 0.99 6.73
CA ALA A 17 8.72 2.43 6.64
C ALA A 17 10.16 2.82 6.27
N PRO A 18 10.35 3.60 5.20
CA PRO A 18 11.69 4.06 4.86
C PRO A 18 12.27 4.86 6.00
N LYS A 19 13.51 4.56 6.35
CA LYS A 19 14.25 5.39 7.29
C LYS A 19 14.50 6.73 6.63
N GLU A 20 14.41 7.79 7.42
CA GLU A 20 14.77 9.09 6.91
C GLU A 20 16.22 9.07 6.46
N ALA A 21 16.49 9.73 5.34
CA ALA A 21 17.84 9.78 4.82
C ALA A 21 18.78 10.31 5.88
N VAL A 22 19.89 9.60 6.05
CA VAL A 22 20.91 9.99 7.03
C VAL A 22 21.65 11.26 6.59
N ASP A 23 21.48 11.66 5.34
CA ASP A 23 22.08 12.90 4.84
C ASP A 23 21.32 14.09 5.40
N PRO A 24 21.95 14.84 6.34
CA PRO A 24 21.27 15.96 6.98
C PRO A 24 20.83 17.05 6.00
N SER A 25 21.54 17.21 4.90
CA SER A 25 21.19 18.24 3.92
C SER A 25 19.92 17.90 3.16
N THR A 26 19.76 16.64 2.78
CA THR A 26 18.56 16.17 2.06
C THR A 26 17.36 16.10 3.00
N SER A 27 17.56 15.54 4.18
CA SER A 27 16.52 15.44 5.22
C SER A 27 16.00 16.81 5.63
N LEU A 28 16.92 17.76 5.82
CA LEU A 28 16.56 19.11 6.23
C LEU A 28 15.72 19.82 5.17
N ARG A 29 16.11 19.70 3.89
CA ARG A 29 15.36 20.31 2.80
C ARG A 29 13.95 19.77 2.68
N THR A 30 13.80 18.49 2.85
CA THR A 30 12.48 17.82 2.79
C THR A 30 11.63 18.24 3.99
N SER A 31 12.23 18.42 5.16
CA SER A 31 11.52 18.73 6.39
C SER A 31 11.14 20.20 6.53
N LEU A 32 11.98 21.12 6.06
CA LEU A 32 11.82 22.55 6.30
C LEU A 32 10.52 23.13 5.74
N GLY A 33 9.99 22.58 4.66
CA GLY A 33 8.75 23.06 4.07
C GLY A 33 7.52 22.24 4.43
N ALA A 34 7.71 21.14 5.16
CA ALA A 34 6.63 20.22 5.45
C ALA A 34 6.08 20.45 6.85
N GLY A 35 4.84 20.88 6.92
CA GLY A 35 4.12 21.01 8.18
C GLY A 35 3.30 19.77 8.52
N ALA A 36 3.16 18.82 7.57
CA ALA A 36 2.36 17.61 7.77
C ALA A 36 2.97 16.40 7.05
N VAL A 37 2.98 15.28 7.74
CA VAL A 37 3.38 13.99 7.19
C VAL A 37 2.27 13.00 7.48
N VAL A 38 1.82 12.29 6.44
CA VAL A 38 0.83 11.23 6.58
C VAL A 38 1.47 9.93 6.09
N ASP A 39 1.48 8.92 6.94
CA ASP A 39 1.85 7.56 6.57
C ASP A 39 0.59 6.71 6.55
N PHE A 40 0.32 6.11 5.41
CA PHE A 40 -0.80 5.19 5.24
C PHE A 40 -0.28 3.78 4.99
N TRP A 41 -0.84 2.82 5.71
CA TRP A 41 -0.54 1.41 5.53
C TRP A 41 -1.80 0.67 5.11
N GLY A 42 -1.76 0.03 3.96
CA GLY A 42 -2.82 -0.88 3.54
C GLY A 42 -2.50 -2.28 4.01
N ILE A 43 -3.29 -2.79 4.93
CA ILE A 43 -3.04 -4.09 5.57
C ILE A 43 -3.97 -5.14 4.97
N VAL A 44 -3.45 -6.33 4.71
CA VAL A 44 -4.26 -7.46 4.27
C VAL A 44 -5.10 -7.94 5.46
N ARG A 45 -6.41 -7.84 5.32
CA ARG A 45 -7.35 -8.27 6.37
C ARG A 45 -7.45 -9.78 6.38
N ARG A 46 -7.75 -10.33 7.55
CA ARG A 46 -7.91 -11.77 7.71
C ARG A 46 -9.20 -12.31 7.10
N LEU A 47 -10.19 -11.44 6.90
CA LEU A 47 -11.49 -11.82 6.34
C LEU A 47 -11.70 -11.15 4.98
N GLU A 48 -12.14 -11.94 4.01
CA GLU A 48 -12.55 -11.47 2.69
C GLU A 48 -13.92 -12.07 2.40
N ASP A 49 -14.93 -11.20 2.19
CA ASP A 49 -16.32 -11.62 1.97
C ASP A 49 -16.83 -12.59 3.05
N GLY A 50 -16.47 -12.36 4.31
CA GLY A 50 -16.87 -13.17 5.44
C GLY A 50 -16.11 -14.48 5.62
N HIS A 51 -15.14 -14.77 4.76
CA HIS A 51 -14.33 -15.97 4.82
C HIS A 51 -12.90 -15.68 5.25
N GLU A 52 -12.33 -16.53 6.10
CA GLU A 52 -10.94 -16.38 6.51
C GLU A 52 -10.00 -16.66 5.34
N ILE A 53 -8.96 -15.83 5.23
CA ILE A 53 -7.91 -15.99 4.24
C ILE A 53 -6.55 -16.11 4.91
N GLU A 54 -5.64 -16.83 4.28
CA GLU A 54 -4.25 -16.89 4.71
C GLU A 54 -3.50 -15.62 4.31
N GLY A 55 -3.90 -15.05 3.20
CA GLY A 55 -3.32 -13.85 2.64
C GLY A 55 -3.84 -13.61 1.24
N ILE A 56 -3.23 -12.66 0.57
CA ILE A 56 -3.58 -12.30 -0.81
C ILE A 56 -2.34 -12.43 -1.68
N ASP A 57 -2.51 -13.09 -2.82
CA ASP A 57 -1.47 -13.13 -3.84
C ASP A 57 -1.71 -11.97 -4.81
N TYR A 58 -0.75 -11.05 -4.89
CA TYR A 58 -0.83 -9.90 -5.78
C TYR A 58 0.01 -10.17 -7.02
N GLU A 59 -0.64 -10.13 -8.17
CA GLU A 59 0.03 -10.25 -9.46
C GLU A 59 0.02 -8.90 -10.16
N ALA A 60 1.12 -8.56 -10.83
CA ALA A 60 1.23 -7.31 -11.53
C ALA A 60 2.05 -7.46 -12.80
N HIS A 61 1.66 -6.68 -13.82
CA HIS A 61 2.55 -6.41 -14.93
C HIS A 61 3.54 -5.33 -14.45
N LYS A 62 4.72 -5.75 -14.06
CA LYS A 62 5.65 -4.95 -13.26
C LYS A 62 5.95 -3.59 -13.86
N ALA A 63 6.40 -3.55 -15.11
CA ALA A 63 6.77 -2.30 -15.76
C ALA A 63 5.58 -1.35 -15.88
N MET A 64 4.42 -1.87 -16.26
CA MET A 64 3.22 -1.06 -16.41
C MET A 64 2.70 -0.56 -15.05
N ALA A 65 2.73 -1.42 -14.03
CA ALA A 65 2.32 -1.04 -12.68
C ALA A 65 3.22 0.07 -12.12
N GLU A 66 4.52 -0.07 -12.24
CA GLU A 66 5.47 0.96 -11.79
C GLU A 66 5.25 2.28 -12.53
N HIS A 67 5.03 2.23 -13.83
CA HIS A 67 4.77 3.42 -14.63
C HIS A 67 3.50 4.12 -14.16
N GLN A 68 2.41 3.38 -13.98
CA GLN A 68 1.15 3.96 -13.54
C GLN A 68 1.23 4.50 -12.11
N MET A 69 1.93 3.82 -11.24
CA MET A 69 2.18 4.32 -9.88
C MET A 69 2.91 5.66 -9.91
N LYS A 70 3.93 5.76 -10.77
CA LYS A 70 4.69 6.99 -10.92
C LYS A 70 3.83 8.13 -11.46
N VAL A 71 3.00 7.85 -12.46
CA VAL A 71 2.07 8.83 -13.03
C VAL A 71 1.12 9.36 -11.96
N ILE A 72 0.57 8.47 -11.15
CA ILE A 72 -0.37 8.85 -10.08
C ILE A 72 0.35 9.70 -9.03
N ALA A 73 1.53 9.27 -8.59
CA ALA A 73 2.29 9.99 -7.59
C ALA A 73 2.71 11.39 -8.08
N ASP A 74 3.19 11.48 -9.30
CA ASP A 74 3.59 12.76 -9.89
C ASP A 74 2.41 13.71 -10.04
N ALA A 75 1.26 13.21 -10.52
CA ALA A 75 0.06 14.02 -10.68
C ALA A 75 -0.43 14.57 -9.34
N ALA A 76 -0.43 13.75 -8.29
CA ALA A 76 -0.83 14.17 -6.95
C ALA A 76 0.16 15.21 -6.39
N ALA A 77 1.45 14.97 -6.57
CA ALA A 77 2.49 15.89 -6.11
C ALA A 77 2.30 17.27 -6.71
N GLU A 78 1.95 17.34 -7.99
CA GLU A 78 1.69 18.60 -8.66
C GLU A 78 0.37 19.23 -8.21
N THR A 79 -0.71 18.45 -8.22
CA THR A 79 -2.05 18.95 -7.88
C THR A 79 -2.12 19.51 -6.45
N PHE A 80 -1.53 18.79 -5.50
CA PHE A 80 -1.59 19.16 -4.08
C PHE A 80 -0.34 19.89 -3.60
N ARG A 81 0.62 20.15 -4.49
CA ARG A 81 1.89 20.82 -4.18
C ARG A 81 2.64 20.12 -3.05
N LEU A 82 2.79 18.82 -3.18
CA LEU A 82 3.40 18.00 -2.15
C LEU A 82 4.92 18.17 -2.10
N LYS A 83 5.48 18.00 -0.92
CA LYS A 83 6.92 18.04 -0.71
C LYS A 83 7.57 16.68 -0.97
N GLN A 84 6.84 15.60 -0.73
CA GLN A 84 7.33 14.25 -0.98
C GLN A 84 6.16 13.27 -1.11
N VAL A 85 6.33 12.29 -2.00
CA VAL A 85 5.43 11.13 -2.10
C VAL A 85 6.30 9.88 -2.17
N LEU A 86 6.10 8.96 -1.26
CA LEU A 86 6.67 7.62 -1.32
C LEU A 86 5.53 6.63 -1.46
N LEU A 87 5.52 5.86 -2.54
CA LEU A 87 4.44 4.93 -2.83
C LEU A 87 5.04 3.55 -3.09
N HIS A 88 4.87 2.65 -2.13
CA HIS A 88 5.41 1.29 -2.19
C HIS A 88 4.28 0.28 -2.21
N HIS A 89 4.31 -0.66 -3.13
CA HIS A 89 3.35 -1.75 -3.19
C HIS A 89 4.08 -3.09 -3.20
N ARG A 90 3.60 -4.02 -2.39
CA ARG A 90 4.13 -5.37 -2.35
C ARG A 90 3.38 -6.24 -3.35
N ILE A 91 4.11 -7.07 -4.08
CA ILE A 91 3.55 -8.09 -4.98
C ILE A 91 3.96 -9.47 -4.50
N GLY A 92 3.37 -10.50 -5.10
CA GLY A 92 3.51 -11.86 -4.59
C GLY A 92 2.56 -12.09 -3.43
N PHE A 93 2.82 -13.11 -2.66
CA PHE A 93 1.94 -13.47 -1.56
C PHE A 93 2.19 -12.57 -0.34
N VAL A 94 1.11 -11.93 0.13
CA VAL A 94 1.15 -11.08 1.33
C VAL A 94 0.28 -11.74 2.40
N PRO A 95 0.86 -12.23 3.49
CA PRO A 95 0.07 -12.84 4.57
C PRO A 95 -0.90 -11.86 5.20
N ALA A 96 -2.02 -12.39 5.69
CA ALA A 96 -2.98 -11.60 6.46
C ALA A 96 -2.27 -10.95 7.66
N GLY A 97 -2.56 -9.69 7.90
CA GLY A 97 -1.92 -8.89 8.95
C GLY A 97 -0.69 -8.12 8.49
N GLU A 98 -0.17 -8.41 7.31
CA GLU A 98 0.98 -7.67 6.76
C GLU A 98 0.52 -6.62 5.76
N ALA A 99 1.38 -5.64 5.54
CA ALA A 99 1.08 -4.53 4.66
C ALA A 99 1.33 -4.89 3.19
N SER A 100 0.38 -4.55 2.34
CA SER A 100 0.56 -4.62 0.88
C SER A 100 0.86 -3.27 0.28
N LEU A 101 0.56 -2.19 0.98
CA LEU A 101 0.73 -0.82 0.50
C LEU A 101 1.28 0.06 1.60
N PHE A 102 2.26 0.86 1.25
CA PHE A 102 2.77 1.94 2.09
C PHE A 102 2.79 3.23 1.29
N LEU A 103 2.24 4.29 1.87
CA LEU A 103 2.23 5.61 1.25
C LEU A 103 2.64 6.65 2.28
N ARG A 104 3.67 7.42 1.98
CA ARG A 104 4.04 8.59 2.78
C ARG A 104 3.87 9.84 1.95
N VAL A 105 3.14 10.80 2.49
CA VAL A 105 2.92 12.10 1.86
C VAL A 105 3.39 13.18 2.81
N ARG A 106 4.27 14.05 2.32
CA ARG A 106 4.68 15.25 3.04
C ARG A 106 4.11 16.47 2.33
N ALA A 107 3.50 17.35 3.09
CA ALA A 107 2.87 18.56 2.55
C ALA A 107 3.08 19.71 3.51
N GLN A 108 2.88 20.95 3.01
CA GLN A 108 2.99 22.13 3.85
C GLN A 108 1.93 22.14 4.94
N HIS A 109 0.70 21.70 4.60
CA HIS A 109 -0.44 21.71 5.51
C HIS A 109 -1.14 20.35 5.52
N ARG A 110 -1.82 20.05 6.64
CA ARG A 110 -2.49 18.76 6.84
C ARG A 110 -3.60 18.47 5.83
N ALA A 111 -4.34 19.48 5.41
CA ALA A 111 -5.44 19.29 4.45
C ALA A 111 -4.92 18.64 3.16
N ALA A 112 -3.87 19.20 2.58
CA ALA A 112 -3.26 18.65 1.37
C ALA A 112 -2.71 17.24 1.61
N ALA A 113 -2.10 17.00 2.77
CA ALA A 113 -1.54 15.70 3.09
C ALA A 113 -2.63 14.62 3.16
N PHE A 114 -3.75 14.88 3.82
CA PHE A 114 -4.86 13.92 3.91
C PHE A 114 -5.57 13.73 2.57
N GLU A 115 -5.88 14.83 1.88
CA GLU A 115 -6.59 14.76 0.60
C GLU A 115 -5.76 14.05 -0.46
N ALA A 116 -4.47 14.34 -0.54
CA ALA A 116 -3.57 13.69 -1.49
C ALA A 116 -3.44 12.20 -1.18
N SER A 117 -3.36 11.84 0.09
CA SER A 117 -3.24 10.43 0.49
C SER A 117 -4.47 9.65 0.04
N LYS A 118 -5.66 10.17 0.31
CA LYS A 118 -6.90 9.53 -0.15
C LYS A 118 -6.95 9.43 -1.67
N SER A 119 -6.62 10.50 -2.36
CA SER A 119 -6.64 10.55 -3.82
C SER A 119 -5.69 9.52 -4.44
N ILE A 120 -4.48 9.44 -3.92
CA ILE A 120 -3.47 8.48 -4.42
C ILE A 120 -3.96 7.03 -4.26
N VAL A 121 -4.49 6.69 -3.09
CA VAL A 121 -5.00 5.33 -2.83
C VAL A 121 -6.18 5.01 -3.73
N ASP A 122 -7.11 5.95 -3.90
CA ASP A 122 -8.26 5.76 -4.77
C ASP A 122 -7.84 5.54 -6.23
N GLU A 123 -6.92 6.36 -6.74
CA GLU A 123 -6.43 6.25 -8.10
C GLU A 123 -5.64 4.96 -8.32
N LEU A 124 -4.85 4.56 -7.32
CA LEU A 124 -4.09 3.32 -7.37
C LEU A 124 -5.01 2.12 -7.60
N LYS A 125 -6.10 2.06 -6.87
CA LYS A 125 -7.06 0.96 -6.97
C LYS A 125 -7.80 0.93 -8.28
N LYS A 126 -7.97 2.08 -8.92
CA LYS A 126 -8.70 2.18 -10.20
C LYS A 126 -7.82 1.91 -11.41
N LYS A 127 -6.56 2.36 -11.39
CA LYS A 127 -5.76 2.49 -12.61
C LYS A 127 -4.56 1.55 -12.69
N VAL A 128 -4.06 1.07 -11.56
CA VAL A 128 -2.83 0.27 -11.58
C VAL A 128 -3.16 -1.20 -11.80
N PRO A 129 -2.50 -1.86 -12.78
CA PRO A 129 -2.79 -3.26 -13.07
C PRO A 129 -2.12 -4.19 -12.06
N ILE A 130 -2.72 -4.26 -10.88
CA ILE A 130 -2.36 -5.19 -9.82
C ILE A 130 -3.61 -5.97 -9.46
N TRP A 131 -3.55 -7.29 -9.62
CA TRP A 131 -4.69 -8.18 -9.39
C TRP A 131 -4.55 -8.86 -8.04
N LYS A 132 -5.67 -8.93 -7.31
CA LYS A 132 -5.76 -9.57 -6.00
C LYS A 132 -6.32 -10.97 -6.15
N LYS A 133 -5.61 -11.95 -5.60
CA LYS A 133 -6.11 -13.33 -5.52
C LYS A 133 -6.09 -13.77 -4.05
N PRO A 134 -7.22 -13.67 -3.35
CA PRO A 134 -7.28 -14.13 -1.96
C PRO A 134 -7.05 -15.64 -1.88
N LYS A 135 -6.26 -16.06 -0.91
CA LYS A 135 -6.01 -17.45 -0.63
C LYS A 135 -6.79 -17.85 0.61
N PHE A 136 -7.89 -18.57 0.41
CA PHE A 136 -8.79 -18.92 1.49
C PHE A 136 -8.24 -20.05 2.34
N ARG A 137 -8.54 -20.02 3.64
CA ARG A 137 -8.18 -21.09 4.54
C ARG A 137 -9.08 -22.30 4.32
N VAL A 138 -8.47 -23.49 4.31
CA VAL A 138 -9.20 -24.75 4.20
C VAL A 138 -9.63 -25.19 5.59
N THR A 139 -10.68 -24.55 6.13
CA THR A 139 -11.22 -24.93 7.45
C THR A 139 -12.50 -25.75 7.35
N THR A 140 -13.11 -25.79 6.17
CA THR A 140 -14.39 -26.44 5.96
C THR A 140 -14.39 -27.93 6.30
N GLN A 141 -13.30 -28.62 6.06
CA GLN A 141 -13.21 -30.06 6.37
C GLN A 141 -13.21 -30.33 7.87
N ARG A 142 -12.63 -29.47 8.67
CA ARG A 142 -12.61 -29.63 10.12
C ARG A 142 -13.99 -29.40 10.73
N HIS A 143 -14.75 -28.48 10.20
CA HIS A 143 -16.10 -28.19 10.66
C HIS A 143 -17.06 -29.32 10.27
N ALA A 144 -16.94 -29.86 9.08
CA ALA A 144 -17.74 -31.00 8.65
C ALA A 144 -17.50 -32.22 9.54
N SER A 145 -16.25 -32.53 9.84
CA SER A 145 -15.91 -33.65 10.73
C SER A 145 -16.48 -33.47 12.11
N ARG A 146 -16.49 -32.28 12.65
CA ARG A 146 -17.05 -32.02 14.00
C ARG A 146 -18.56 -32.14 14.01
N SER A 147 -19.22 -31.64 12.97
CA SER A 147 -20.68 -31.73 12.93
C SER A 147 -21.13 -33.17 12.75
N GLU A 148 -20.43 -33.97 11.98
CA GLU A 148 -20.71 -35.39 11.84
C GLU A 148 -20.52 -36.12 13.15
N ALA A 149 -19.46 -35.83 13.90
CA ALA A 149 -19.22 -36.43 15.18
C ALA A 149 -20.30 -36.04 16.21
N ALA A 150 -20.85 -34.83 16.12
CA ALA A 150 -21.91 -34.36 17.00
C ALA A 150 -23.25 -35.02 16.69
N THR A 151 -23.51 -35.37 15.45
CA THR A 151 -24.75 -36.00 15.02
C THR A 151 -24.76 -37.51 15.21
N ALA A 152 -23.62 -38.12 15.46
CA ALA A 152 -23.51 -39.55 15.67
C ALA A 152 -23.94 -40.00 17.07
N LYS A 153 -24.35 -39.08 17.91
CA LYS A 153 -24.92 -39.36 19.23
C LYS A 153 -26.44 -39.30 19.16
#